data_84e2862142728d8fa8d230d9c958559b
#
_entry.id   84e2862142728d8fa8d230d9c958559b
#
_cell.length_a   1.000
_cell.length_b   1.000
_cell.length_c   1.000
_cell.angle_alpha   90.00
_cell.angle_beta   90.00
_cell.angle_gamma   90.00
#
_symmetry.space_group_name_H-M   'P 1'
#
loop_
_entity.id
_entity.type
_entity.pdbx_description
1 polymer ?
#
loop_
_entity_poly.entity_id
_entity_poly.type
_entity_poly.pdbx_seq_one_letter_code
_entity_poly.pdbx_strand_id
1 'polypeptide(L)'
;MKPTTAQQVNTLLYYLQTKQTPPFKILFWENLQKIDFDYSANSLQQLSRFFAAMAKRHIQLPQLLANQSGQALVVALAAYIADYLAKTTGQAIAWYDYDTMSAQLARQNKYPTQSQLPVDFYASLTARIGHKVYCQPLKLLPDLLQGKDVLPQFIAQMTQTVYQQSQVNLLQSPEAVCQGYLAK
;
A
#
# COMPACT_ATOMS: atom_id res chain seq x y z
N MET A 1 -11.11 -3.21 23.21
CA MET A 1 -10.81 -4.09 22.07
C MET A 1 -9.67 -3.45 21.28
N LYS A 2 -8.60 -4.18 20.95
CA LYS A 2 -7.48 -3.62 20.18
C LYS A 2 -7.93 -3.42 18.71
N PRO A 3 -7.68 -2.25 18.07
CA PRO A 3 -8.10 -2.02 16.69
C PRO A 3 -7.39 -2.98 15.74
N THR A 4 -8.10 -3.41 14.68
CA THR A 4 -7.51 -4.24 13.62
C THR A 4 -6.57 -3.42 12.74
N THR A 5 -5.67 -4.07 11.99
CA THR A 5 -4.78 -3.41 11.02
C THR A 5 -5.56 -2.56 10.03
N ALA A 6 -6.68 -3.07 9.51
CA ALA A 6 -7.54 -2.32 8.60
C ALA A 6 -8.11 -1.05 9.25
N GLN A 7 -8.57 -1.12 10.51
CA GLN A 7 -9.07 0.05 11.22
C GLN A 7 -7.99 1.10 11.45
N GLN A 8 -6.78 0.67 11.83
CA GLN A 8 -5.64 1.59 12.04
C GLN A 8 -5.25 2.29 10.73
N VAL A 9 -5.13 1.54 9.64
CA VAL A 9 -4.79 2.08 8.32
C VAL A 9 -5.87 3.05 7.83
N ASN A 10 -7.13 2.67 7.89
CA ASN A 10 -8.23 3.53 7.46
C ASN A 10 -8.30 4.83 8.28
N THR A 11 -7.98 4.77 9.57
CA THR A 11 -7.88 5.96 10.43
C THR A 11 -6.76 6.89 9.95
N LEU A 12 -5.59 6.35 9.64
CA LEU A 12 -4.46 7.15 9.11
C LEU A 12 -4.80 7.78 7.76
N LEU A 13 -5.38 7.01 6.84
CA LEU A 13 -5.81 7.51 5.53
C LEU A 13 -6.87 8.62 5.66
N TYR A 14 -7.82 8.45 6.56
CA TYR A 14 -8.83 9.49 6.86
C TYR A 14 -8.17 10.81 7.25
N TYR A 15 -7.20 10.82 8.18
CA TYR A 15 -6.51 12.05 8.57
C TYR A 15 -5.68 12.65 7.44
N LEU A 16 -4.99 11.85 6.62
CA LEU A 16 -4.27 12.35 5.45
C LEU A 16 -5.19 13.07 4.47
N GLN A 17 -6.35 12.50 4.18
CA GLN A 17 -7.31 13.03 3.20
C GLN A 17 -8.06 14.26 3.71
N THR A 18 -8.52 14.21 4.95
CA THR A 18 -9.30 15.30 5.54
C THR A 18 -8.45 16.45 6.07
N LYS A 19 -7.14 16.25 6.22
CA LYS A 19 -6.20 17.19 6.83
C LYS A 19 -6.56 17.59 8.26
N GLN A 20 -7.48 16.85 8.92
CA GLN A 20 -7.83 17.06 10.32
C GLN A 20 -6.69 16.61 11.23
N THR A 21 -6.45 17.35 12.30
CA THR A 21 -5.40 16.99 13.25
C THR A 21 -5.75 15.68 13.96
N PRO A 22 -4.90 14.64 13.84
CA PRO A 22 -5.14 13.38 14.52
C PRO A 22 -4.97 13.52 16.04
N PRO A 23 -5.64 12.69 16.86
CA PRO A 23 -5.49 12.69 18.32
C PRO A 23 -4.16 12.09 18.79
N PHE A 24 -3.31 11.67 17.87
CA PHE A 24 -1.97 11.15 18.10
C PHE A 24 -0.96 11.87 17.19
N LYS A 25 0.32 11.85 17.55
CA LYS A 25 1.35 12.53 16.78
C LYS A 25 1.73 11.73 15.53
N ILE A 26 1.74 12.40 14.37
CA ILE A 26 2.38 11.93 13.15
C ILE A 26 3.57 12.87 12.88
N LEU A 27 4.74 12.28 12.64
CA LEU A 27 5.94 13.07 12.36
C LEU A 27 5.75 13.85 11.05
N PHE A 28 6.23 15.10 11.01
CA PHE A 28 6.08 16.01 9.85
C PHE A 28 4.63 16.29 9.44
N TRP A 29 3.67 16.25 10.36
CA TRP A 29 2.26 16.45 10.07
C TRP A 29 1.99 17.76 9.30
N GLU A 30 2.59 18.87 9.71
CA GLU A 30 2.44 20.17 9.02
C GLU A 30 2.92 20.14 7.56
N ASN A 31 3.89 19.30 7.24
CA ASN A 31 4.35 19.10 5.86
C ASN A 31 3.38 18.22 5.08
N LEU A 32 2.81 17.19 5.71
CA LEU A 32 1.81 16.32 5.11
C LEU A 32 0.53 17.08 4.77
N GLN A 33 0.11 18.03 5.60
CA GLN A 33 -1.06 18.87 5.33
C GLN A 33 -0.94 19.70 4.05
N LYS A 34 0.27 19.90 3.52
CA LYS A 34 0.53 20.61 2.25
C LYS A 34 0.40 19.68 1.03
N ILE A 35 0.29 18.40 1.22
CA ILE A 35 0.09 17.41 0.16
C ILE A 35 -1.41 17.19 -0.03
N ASP A 36 -1.86 17.17 -1.28
CA ASP A 36 -3.24 16.84 -1.60
C ASP A 36 -3.36 15.32 -1.78
N PHE A 37 -3.87 14.63 -0.76
CA PHE A 37 -4.05 13.17 -0.79
C PHE A 37 -5.38 12.81 -1.48
N ASP A 38 -5.53 13.22 -2.75
CA ASP A 38 -6.75 13.12 -3.57
C ASP A 38 -6.69 12.02 -4.65
N TYR A 39 -5.66 11.19 -4.61
CA TYR A 39 -5.40 10.11 -5.59
C TYR A 39 -5.15 10.62 -7.03
N SER A 40 -4.81 11.88 -7.21
CA SER A 40 -4.37 12.42 -8.50
C SER A 40 -2.90 12.12 -8.79
N ALA A 41 -2.49 12.24 -10.05
CA ALA A 41 -1.07 12.17 -10.40
C ALA A 41 -0.25 13.27 -9.70
N ASN A 42 -0.87 14.44 -9.43
CA ASN A 42 -0.23 15.52 -8.69
C ASN A 42 0.06 15.13 -7.24
N SER A 43 -0.83 14.39 -6.59
CA SER A 43 -0.61 13.90 -5.23
C SER A 43 0.60 12.96 -5.13
N LEU A 44 0.81 12.09 -6.12
CA LEU A 44 2.02 11.26 -6.19
C LEU A 44 3.29 12.09 -6.40
N GLN A 45 3.23 13.11 -7.24
CA GLN A 45 4.37 14.00 -7.47
C GLN A 45 4.73 14.78 -6.20
N GLN A 46 3.73 15.28 -5.47
CA GLN A 46 3.93 15.94 -4.19
C GLN A 46 4.54 14.98 -3.16
N LEU A 47 4.08 13.73 -3.14
CA LEU A 47 4.62 12.68 -2.28
C LEU A 47 6.09 12.34 -2.63
N SER A 48 6.43 12.20 -3.92
CA SER A 48 7.82 12.03 -4.37
C SER A 48 8.71 13.18 -3.92
N ARG A 49 8.24 14.43 -4.04
CA ARG A 49 8.97 15.62 -3.55
C ARG A 49 9.17 15.60 -2.03
N PHE A 50 8.18 15.14 -1.28
CA PHE A 50 8.29 14.99 0.17
C PHE A 50 9.38 13.98 0.54
N PHE A 51 9.42 12.80 -0.09
CA PHE A 51 10.49 11.83 0.11
C PHE A 51 11.86 12.37 -0.30
N ALA A 52 11.96 13.07 -1.43
CA ALA A 52 13.20 13.72 -1.85
C ALA A 52 13.69 14.77 -0.83
N ALA A 53 12.77 15.51 -0.19
CA ALA A 53 13.11 16.45 0.87
C ALA A 53 13.62 15.74 2.14
N MET A 54 13.06 14.58 2.49
CA MET A 54 13.56 13.76 3.59
C MET A 54 14.94 13.18 3.27
N ALA A 55 15.16 12.69 2.06
CA ALA A 55 16.45 12.18 1.61
C ALA A 55 17.56 13.25 1.69
N LYS A 56 17.28 14.48 1.25
CA LYS A 56 18.22 15.63 1.38
C LYS A 56 18.58 15.95 2.83
N ARG A 57 17.72 15.61 3.78
CA ARG A 57 17.96 15.76 5.22
C ARG A 57 18.59 14.53 5.85
N HIS A 58 18.97 13.53 5.04
CA HIS A 58 19.56 12.26 5.48
C HIS A 58 18.68 11.50 6.49
N ILE A 59 17.35 11.63 6.39
CA ILE A 59 16.42 10.91 7.26
C ILE A 59 16.39 9.46 6.81
N GLN A 60 16.70 8.55 7.74
CA GLN A 60 16.73 7.12 7.49
C GLN A 60 15.56 6.38 8.16
N LEU A 61 15.17 5.26 7.58
CA LEU A 61 14.06 4.44 8.08
C LEU A 61 14.23 4.05 9.57
N PRO A 62 15.39 3.61 10.08
CA PRO A 62 15.55 3.32 11.51
C PRO A 62 15.24 4.49 12.43
N GLN A 63 15.56 5.72 12.01
CA GLN A 63 15.25 6.94 12.79
C GLN A 63 13.74 7.18 12.86
N LEU A 64 13.02 6.95 11.77
CA LEU A 64 11.56 7.05 11.74
C LEU A 64 10.91 5.97 12.61
N LEU A 65 11.45 4.77 12.60
CA LEU A 65 10.91 3.64 13.36
C LEU A 65 11.22 3.70 14.87
N ALA A 66 12.15 4.55 15.28
CA ALA A 66 12.57 4.69 16.68
C ALA A 66 11.46 5.23 17.61
N ASN A 67 10.39 5.84 17.06
CA ASN A 67 9.30 6.39 17.85
C ASN A 67 7.94 6.21 17.16
N GLN A 68 6.87 6.25 17.93
CA GLN A 68 5.51 6.01 17.45
C GLN A 68 5.06 7.02 16.38
N SER A 69 5.46 8.29 16.48
CA SER A 69 5.06 9.31 15.51
C SER A 69 5.71 9.10 14.14
N GLY A 70 6.93 8.59 14.09
CA GLY A 70 7.61 8.20 12.87
C GLY A 70 7.04 6.90 12.29
N GLN A 71 6.71 5.92 13.15
CA GLN A 71 6.01 4.70 12.70
C GLN A 71 4.66 5.04 12.08
N ALA A 72 3.88 5.94 12.70
CA ALA A 72 2.61 6.40 12.15
C ALA A 72 2.77 7.08 10.77
N LEU A 73 3.81 7.92 10.59
CA LEU A 73 4.17 8.50 9.30
C LEU A 73 4.43 7.42 8.24
N VAL A 74 5.31 6.49 8.57
CA VAL A 74 5.74 5.41 7.67
C VAL A 74 4.55 4.57 7.21
N VAL A 75 3.69 4.15 8.14
CA VAL A 75 2.50 3.37 7.83
C VAL A 75 1.49 4.18 7.02
N ALA A 76 1.26 5.45 7.36
CA ALA A 76 0.33 6.32 6.65
C ALA A 76 0.73 6.51 5.18
N LEU A 77 2.01 6.78 4.90
CA LEU A 77 2.50 7.00 3.53
C LEU A 77 2.49 5.70 2.72
N ALA A 78 2.91 4.59 3.33
CA ALA A 78 2.86 3.28 2.68
C ALA A 78 1.41 2.86 2.37
N ALA A 79 0.48 3.09 3.30
CA ALA A 79 -0.93 2.84 3.10
C ALA A 79 -1.50 3.70 1.96
N TYR A 80 -1.16 4.98 1.90
CA TYR A 80 -1.61 5.84 0.81
C TYR A 80 -1.14 5.36 -0.56
N ILE A 81 0.11 4.91 -0.69
CA ILE A 81 0.64 4.36 -1.96
C ILE A 81 -0.18 3.15 -2.43
N ALA A 82 -0.51 2.22 -1.53
CA ALA A 82 -1.30 1.04 -1.89
C ALA A 82 -2.79 1.39 -2.14
N ASP A 83 -3.37 2.31 -1.37
CA ASP A 83 -4.74 2.77 -1.58
C ASP A 83 -4.87 3.58 -2.90
N TYR A 84 -3.84 4.35 -3.26
CA TYR A 84 -3.74 4.99 -4.58
C TYR A 84 -3.86 3.97 -5.72
N LEU A 85 -3.13 2.85 -5.64
CA LEU A 85 -3.23 1.78 -6.63
C LEU A 85 -4.64 1.18 -6.71
N ALA A 86 -5.26 0.93 -5.56
CA ALA A 86 -6.61 0.40 -5.51
C ALA A 86 -7.63 1.37 -6.16
N LYS A 87 -7.56 2.66 -5.81
CA LYS A 87 -8.45 3.70 -6.33
C LYS A 87 -8.27 3.91 -7.84
N THR A 88 -7.04 4.02 -8.32
CA THR A 88 -6.75 4.26 -9.73
C THR A 88 -7.07 3.07 -10.62
N THR A 89 -7.05 1.85 -10.07
CA THR A 89 -7.44 0.63 -10.79
C THR A 89 -8.91 0.24 -10.59
N GLY A 90 -9.66 0.98 -9.78
CA GLY A 90 -11.06 0.69 -9.46
C GLY A 90 -11.27 -0.61 -8.66
N GLN A 91 -10.24 -1.06 -7.94
CA GLN A 91 -10.26 -2.33 -7.21
C GLN A 91 -10.47 -2.11 -5.71
N ALA A 92 -11.13 -3.08 -5.06
CA ALA A 92 -11.21 -3.11 -3.61
C ALA A 92 -9.84 -3.40 -2.98
N ILE A 93 -9.59 -2.85 -1.80
CA ILE A 93 -8.37 -3.09 -1.01
C ILE A 93 -8.72 -3.77 0.31
N ALA A 94 -7.88 -4.73 0.73
CA ALA A 94 -7.93 -5.35 2.03
C ALA A 94 -6.55 -5.30 2.69
N TRP A 95 -6.52 -5.03 3.99
CA TRP A 95 -5.29 -4.84 4.76
C TRP A 95 -5.03 -6.01 5.68
N TYR A 96 -3.80 -6.47 5.72
CA TYR A 96 -3.34 -7.59 6.52
C TYR A 96 -2.08 -7.20 7.28
N ASP A 97 -2.00 -7.62 8.54
CA ASP A 97 -0.74 -7.77 9.25
C ASP A 97 -0.04 -9.08 8.86
N TYR A 98 1.18 -9.24 9.36
CA TYR A 98 1.97 -10.43 9.08
C TYR A 98 1.27 -11.72 9.50
N ASP A 99 0.73 -11.78 10.72
CA ASP A 99 0.13 -13.00 11.27
C ASP A 99 -1.14 -13.40 10.50
N THR A 100 -2.01 -12.43 10.23
CA THR A 100 -3.24 -12.64 9.45
C THR A 100 -2.92 -13.08 8.03
N MET A 101 -1.92 -12.46 7.40
CA MET A 101 -1.48 -12.80 6.05
C MET A 101 -0.91 -14.21 6.00
N SER A 102 -0.02 -14.56 6.92
CA SER A 102 0.60 -15.90 7.02
C SER A 102 -0.45 -16.99 7.23
N ALA A 103 -1.42 -16.76 8.11
CA ALA A 103 -2.50 -17.71 8.37
C ALA A 103 -3.40 -17.91 7.13
N GLN A 104 -3.70 -16.83 6.38
CA GLN A 104 -4.53 -16.91 5.18
C GLN A 104 -3.81 -17.67 4.06
N LEU A 105 -2.52 -17.44 3.88
CA LEU A 105 -1.72 -18.11 2.86
C LEU A 105 -1.50 -19.60 3.17
N ALA A 106 -1.30 -19.93 4.44
CA ALA A 106 -1.22 -21.33 4.90
C ALA A 106 -2.51 -22.13 4.61
N ARG A 107 -3.68 -21.51 4.81
CA ARG A 107 -4.99 -22.12 4.49
C ARG A 107 -5.19 -22.39 2.99
N GLN A 108 -4.52 -21.66 2.14
CA GLN A 108 -4.66 -21.81 0.68
C GLN A 108 -3.68 -22.82 0.07
N ASN A 109 -2.84 -23.49 0.87
CA ASN A 109 -1.77 -24.40 0.42
C ASN A 109 -0.85 -23.79 -0.67
N LYS A 110 -0.79 -22.46 -0.76
CA LYS A 110 -0.13 -21.74 -1.86
C LYS A 110 1.23 -21.16 -1.48
N TYR A 111 1.65 -21.33 -0.22
CA TYR A 111 2.93 -20.79 0.21
C TYR A 111 3.77 -21.84 0.92
N PRO A 112 5.07 -21.80 0.67
CA PRO A 112 6.01 -22.58 1.47
C PRO A 112 5.89 -22.15 2.92
N THR A 113 6.12 -23.11 3.78
CA THR A 113 6.08 -23.05 5.24
C THR A 113 6.54 -21.67 5.79
N GLN A 114 5.93 -21.27 6.88
CA GLN A 114 6.14 -20.06 7.68
C GLN A 114 7.60 -19.54 7.79
N SER A 115 8.58 -20.43 7.55
CA SER A 115 10.02 -20.13 7.60
C SER A 115 10.58 -19.36 6.40
N GLN A 116 9.80 -19.11 5.34
CA GLN A 116 10.29 -18.45 4.12
C GLN A 116 9.77 -17.01 3.91
N LEU A 117 8.82 -16.56 4.73
CA LEU A 117 8.48 -15.14 4.75
C LEU A 117 9.44 -14.44 5.71
N PRO A 118 10.21 -13.45 5.25
CA PRO A 118 11.01 -12.68 6.19
C PRO A 118 10.08 -12.06 7.22
N VAL A 119 10.29 -12.41 8.50
CA VAL A 119 9.65 -11.77 9.65
C VAL A 119 10.34 -10.42 9.80
N ASP A 120 10.06 -9.53 8.88
CA ASP A 120 10.60 -8.18 8.92
C ASP A 120 9.45 -7.17 9.00
N PHE A 121 9.81 -5.97 9.34
CA PHE A 121 8.90 -4.83 9.40
C PHE A 121 8.12 -4.65 8.09
N TYR A 122 8.70 -4.97 6.94
CA TYR A 122 8.10 -4.77 5.62
C TYR A 122 6.87 -5.65 5.37
N ALA A 123 6.85 -6.83 5.99
CA ALA A 123 5.70 -7.73 5.91
C ALA A 123 4.57 -7.37 6.89
N SER A 124 4.81 -6.42 7.82
CA SER A 124 3.82 -6.01 8.82
C SER A 124 2.62 -5.25 8.24
N LEU A 125 2.74 -4.73 7.02
CA LEU A 125 1.65 -4.09 6.28
C LEU A 125 1.60 -4.65 4.87
N THR A 126 0.60 -5.49 4.61
CA THR A 126 0.32 -6.04 3.29
C THR A 126 -1.05 -5.60 2.82
N ALA A 127 -1.14 -5.08 1.62
CA ALA A 127 -2.38 -4.76 0.94
C ALA A 127 -2.70 -5.84 -0.09
N ARG A 128 -3.94 -6.33 -0.12
CA ARG A 128 -4.48 -7.10 -1.23
C ARG A 128 -5.39 -6.21 -2.07
N ILE A 129 -5.04 -6.01 -3.33
CA ILE A 129 -5.76 -5.20 -4.29
C ILE A 129 -6.55 -6.16 -5.21
N GLY A 130 -7.87 -6.00 -5.26
CA GLY A 130 -8.73 -6.95 -5.92
C GLY A 130 -8.67 -8.34 -5.27
N HIS A 131 -8.69 -9.40 -6.09
CA HIS A 131 -8.76 -10.77 -5.59
C HIS A 131 -7.40 -11.43 -5.33
N LYS A 132 -6.36 -11.05 -6.09
CA LYS A 132 -5.11 -11.84 -6.13
C LYS A 132 -3.81 -11.03 -6.06
N VAL A 133 -3.85 -9.70 -6.17
CA VAL A 133 -2.64 -8.88 -6.18
C VAL A 133 -2.28 -8.47 -4.77
N TYR A 134 -1.11 -8.90 -4.31
CA TYR A 134 -0.57 -8.53 -3.01
C TYR A 134 0.57 -7.52 -3.17
N CYS A 135 0.52 -6.48 -2.36
CA CYS A 135 1.47 -5.38 -2.33
C CYS A 135 1.99 -5.18 -0.91
N GLN A 136 3.30 -5.04 -0.77
CA GLN A 136 3.98 -4.69 0.49
C GLN A 136 4.60 -3.28 0.36
N PRO A 137 3.81 -2.22 0.53
CA PRO A 137 4.24 -0.86 0.19
C PRO A 137 5.39 -0.35 1.06
N LEU A 138 5.58 -0.92 2.26
CA LEU A 138 6.71 -0.59 3.13
C LEU A 138 8.07 -0.91 2.49
N LYS A 139 8.14 -1.86 1.54
CA LYS A 139 9.39 -2.21 0.84
C LYS A 139 9.94 -1.10 -0.04
N LEU A 140 9.13 -0.12 -0.42
CA LEU A 140 9.56 1.03 -1.20
C LEU A 140 10.30 2.09 -0.37
N LEU A 141 10.03 2.14 0.92
CA LEU A 141 10.48 3.24 1.76
C LEU A 141 12.00 3.41 1.83
N PRO A 142 12.82 2.34 1.92
CA PRO A 142 14.27 2.51 1.92
C PRO A 142 14.78 3.23 0.67
N ASP A 143 14.28 2.87 -0.51
CA ASP A 143 14.68 3.48 -1.77
C ASP A 143 14.20 4.94 -1.88
N LEU A 144 12.95 5.20 -1.49
CA LEU A 144 12.40 6.56 -1.46
C LEU A 144 13.16 7.47 -0.49
N LEU A 145 13.54 6.97 0.69
CA LEU A 145 14.34 7.72 1.67
C LEU A 145 15.81 7.89 1.26
N GLN A 146 16.29 7.10 0.29
CA GLN A 146 17.58 7.32 -0.37
C GLN A 146 17.48 8.33 -1.53
N GLY A 147 16.31 8.87 -1.80
CA GLY A 147 16.07 9.83 -2.88
C GLY A 147 15.93 9.19 -4.26
N LYS A 148 15.73 7.88 -4.34
CA LYS A 148 15.44 7.20 -5.61
C LYS A 148 14.01 7.49 -6.03
N ASP A 149 13.80 7.88 -7.28
CA ASP A 149 12.46 8.12 -7.84
C ASP A 149 11.85 6.80 -8.36
N VAL A 150 11.60 5.88 -7.43
CA VAL A 150 11.06 4.54 -7.74
C VAL A 150 9.52 4.51 -7.75
N LEU A 151 8.87 5.53 -7.22
CA LEU A 151 7.42 5.54 -7.03
C LEU A 151 6.63 5.48 -8.35
N PRO A 152 6.94 6.28 -9.39
CA PRO A 152 6.22 6.21 -10.66
C PRO A 152 6.35 4.84 -11.34
N GLN A 153 7.55 4.26 -11.33
CA GLN A 153 7.81 2.95 -11.91
C GLN A 153 7.04 1.85 -11.17
N PHE A 154 7.06 1.88 -9.83
CA PHE A 154 6.30 0.94 -9.01
C PHE A 154 4.80 1.02 -9.30
N ILE A 155 4.22 2.23 -9.34
CA ILE A 155 2.80 2.43 -9.63
C ILE A 155 2.46 1.87 -11.01
N ALA A 156 3.27 2.15 -12.05
CA ALA A 156 3.04 1.65 -13.40
C ALA A 156 3.06 0.11 -13.46
N GLN A 157 4.05 -0.54 -12.86
CA GLN A 157 4.17 -1.99 -12.82
C GLN A 157 3.02 -2.65 -12.07
N MET A 158 2.67 -2.13 -10.90
CA MET A 158 1.59 -2.68 -10.09
C MET A 158 0.22 -2.47 -10.76
N THR A 159 -0.01 -1.33 -11.40
CA THR A 159 -1.23 -1.06 -12.17
C THR A 159 -1.38 -2.07 -13.30
N GLN A 160 -0.31 -2.34 -14.05
CA GLN A 160 -0.32 -3.36 -15.11
C GLN A 160 -0.63 -4.76 -14.54
N THR A 161 -0.01 -5.12 -13.41
CA THR A 161 -0.24 -6.40 -12.73
C THR A 161 -1.71 -6.55 -12.30
N VAL A 162 -2.30 -5.49 -11.74
CA VAL A 162 -3.72 -5.50 -11.34
C VAL A 162 -4.64 -5.69 -12.53
N TYR A 163 -4.41 -4.99 -13.64
CA TYR A 163 -5.21 -5.15 -14.86
C TYR A 163 -5.09 -6.53 -15.46
N GLN A 164 -3.90 -7.10 -15.57
CA GLN A 164 -3.70 -8.46 -16.10
C GLN A 164 -4.44 -9.50 -15.27
N GLN A 165 -4.38 -9.41 -13.94
CA GLN A 165 -5.09 -10.33 -13.05
C GLN A 165 -6.63 -10.16 -13.13
N SER A 166 -7.11 -8.95 -13.35
CA SER A 166 -8.53 -8.67 -13.53
C SER A 166 -9.06 -9.26 -14.84
N GLN A 167 -8.31 -9.16 -15.93
CA GLN A 167 -8.70 -9.74 -17.23
C GLN A 167 -8.76 -11.27 -17.20
N VAL A 168 -7.80 -11.92 -16.51
CA VAL A 168 -7.83 -13.39 -16.36
C VAL A 168 -9.09 -13.85 -15.63
N ASN A 169 -9.58 -13.09 -14.65
CA ASN A 169 -10.81 -13.42 -13.94
C ASN A 169 -12.07 -13.26 -14.81
N LEU A 170 -12.11 -12.26 -15.70
CA LEU A 170 -13.21 -12.07 -16.64
C LEU A 170 -13.30 -13.22 -17.64
N LEU A 171 -12.17 -13.70 -18.16
CA LEU A 171 -12.10 -14.83 -19.08
C LEU A 171 -12.46 -16.18 -18.42
N GLN A 172 -12.37 -16.28 -17.09
CA GLN A 172 -12.73 -17.47 -16.33
C GLN A 172 -14.13 -17.40 -15.72
N SER A 173 -14.89 -16.33 -15.95
CA SER A 173 -16.28 -16.23 -15.49
C SER A 173 -17.18 -17.12 -16.35
N PRO A 174 -18.21 -17.79 -15.77
CA PRO A 174 -19.14 -18.62 -16.53
C PRO A 174 -19.85 -17.86 -17.67
N GLU A 175 -20.08 -16.57 -17.49
CA GLU A 175 -20.71 -15.71 -18.52
C GLU A 175 -19.82 -15.49 -19.75
N ALA A 176 -18.50 -15.38 -19.59
CA ALA A 176 -17.57 -15.27 -20.72
C ALA A 176 -17.49 -16.57 -21.52
N VAL A 177 -17.67 -17.73 -20.90
CA VAL A 177 -17.72 -19.03 -21.57
C VAL A 177 -18.99 -19.15 -22.41
N CYS A 178 -20.13 -18.66 -21.94
CA CYS A 178 -21.40 -18.69 -22.69
C CYS A 178 -21.38 -17.78 -23.93
N GLN A 179 -20.74 -16.62 -23.89
CA GLN A 179 -20.63 -15.74 -25.06
C GLN A 179 -19.73 -16.31 -26.16
N GLY A 180 -18.72 -17.12 -25.82
CA GLY A 180 -17.87 -17.79 -26.78
C GLY A 180 -18.57 -18.93 -27.55
N TYR A 181 -19.66 -19.50 -27.03
CA TYR A 181 -20.44 -20.56 -27.66
C TYR A 181 -21.55 -20.05 -28.60
N LEU A 182 -21.96 -18.79 -28.48
CA LEU A 182 -22.99 -18.18 -29.32
C LEU A 182 -22.43 -17.49 -30.59
N ALA A 183 -21.11 -17.42 -30.74
CA ALA A 183 -20.41 -16.79 -31.85
C ALA A 183 -19.86 -17.80 -32.88
N LYS A 184 -20.33 -19.03 -32.86
CA LYS A 184 -20.15 -20.07 -33.90
C LYS A 184 -21.53 -20.48 -34.38
#